data_5869ee9dddac112678a8bc5fe4a6a1fc
#
_entry.id   5869ee9dddac112678a8bc5fe4a6a1fc
#
_cell.length_a   1.000
_cell.length_b   1.000
_cell.length_c   1.000
_cell.angle_alpha   90.00
_cell.angle_beta   90.00
_cell.angle_gamma   90.00
#
_symmetry.space_group_name_H-M   'P 1'
#
loop_
_entity.id
_entity.type
_entity.pdbx_description
1 polymer ?
#
loop_
_entity_poly.entity_id
_entity_poly.type
_entity_poly.pdbx_seq_one_letter_code
_entity_poly.pdbx_strand_id
1 'polypeptide(L)'
;NGDGSIDLWVTLDGDGKPQREEIDTNGDGKPDVVKLYSGGEIGREEQDRDWNGSYELIVSYDAGKPAHSEADTDGDGRPDVVIEFRDGIKVSQSEDTNHDGKPDVLTSFGPDGSPVRSEADTDGDGRLETVSFLEKGAVARTAKDFDGDGKADVFAWFEGDKVVRQEEDTNFDGVVDRRSSAGTSGSQVQEADSNGDGRIDTWLTVDAGGNVVQRREDKDFDGSPDVTISLRD
;
A
#
# COMPACT_ATOMS: atom_id res chain seq x y z
N ASN A 1 26.75 -6.28 -30.54
CA ASN A 1 27.62 -7.26 -29.87
C ASN A 1 28.79 -7.74 -30.79
N GLY A 2 28.73 -7.50 -32.11
CA GLY A 2 29.80 -7.82 -33.06
C GLY A 2 29.80 -9.26 -33.57
N ASP A 3 28.69 -9.97 -33.43
CA ASP A 3 28.50 -11.35 -33.90
C ASP A 3 28.09 -11.42 -35.40
N GLY A 4 27.79 -10.28 -36.01
CA GLY A 4 27.38 -10.15 -37.41
C GLY A 4 25.85 -10.12 -37.61
N SER A 5 25.07 -10.19 -36.53
CA SER A 5 23.61 -9.99 -36.52
C SER A 5 23.26 -8.51 -36.40
N ILE A 6 22.05 -8.13 -36.79
CA ILE A 6 21.53 -6.76 -36.57
C ILE A 6 20.86 -6.75 -35.25
N ASP A 7 21.38 -5.96 -34.28
CA ASP A 7 20.83 -5.83 -32.94
C ASP A 7 19.96 -4.57 -32.79
N LEU A 8 19.99 -3.64 -33.77
CA LEU A 8 19.26 -2.38 -33.73
C LEU A 8 18.72 -1.99 -35.11
N TRP A 9 17.44 -1.74 -35.21
CA TRP A 9 16.78 -1.14 -36.38
C TRP A 9 16.22 0.22 -35.99
N VAL A 10 16.48 1.23 -36.83
CA VAL A 10 15.98 2.58 -36.60
C VAL A 10 15.25 3.06 -37.86
N THR A 11 14.00 3.44 -37.68
CA THR A 11 13.22 4.14 -38.73
C THR A 11 13.19 5.62 -38.39
N LEU A 12 13.49 6.46 -39.41
CA LEU A 12 13.49 7.91 -39.30
C LEU A 12 12.27 8.50 -40.00
N ASP A 13 11.79 9.64 -39.51
CA ASP A 13 10.79 10.45 -40.18
C ASP A 13 11.38 11.26 -41.37
N GLY A 14 10.53 12.08 -42.03
CA GLY A 14 10.95 12.89 -43.15
C GLY A 14 11.96 14.01 -42.83
N ASP A 15 12.12 14.33 -41.54
CA ASP A 15 13.07 15.33 -41.02
C ASP A 15 14.35 14.68 -40.49
N GLY A 16 14.45 13.33 -40.57
CA GLY A 16 15.61 12.56 -40.13
C GLY A 16 15.63 12.31 -38.62
N LYS A 17 14.51 12.51 -37.93
CA LYS A 17 14.39 12.18 -36.52
C LYS A 17 13.90 10.74 -36.32
N PRO A 18 14.27 10.07 -35.22
CA PRO A 18 13.76 8.74 -34.90
C PRO A 18 12.22 8.74 -34.86
N GLN A 19 11.61 7.73 -35.47
CA GLN A 19 10.17 7.45 -35.39
C GLN A 19 9.94 6.13 -34.66
N ARG A 20 10.83 5.13 -34.89
CA ARG A 20 10.79 3.82 -34.26
C ARG A 20 12.21 3.27 -34.11
N GLU A 21 12.49 2.72 -32.95
CA GLU A 21 13.67 1.89 -32.68
C GLU A 21 13.23 0.50 -32.25
N GLU A 22 13.90 -0.52 -32.75
CA GLU A 22 13.71 -1.92 -32.41
C GLU A 22 15.05 -2.50 -32.03
N ILE A 23 15.13 -3.16 -30.88
CA ILE A 23 16.38 -3.69 -30.31
C ILE A 23 16.19 -5.16 -30.04
N ASP A 24 17.06 -5.99 -30.60
CA ASP A 24 17.23 -7.40 -30.27
C ASP A 24 18.34 -7.52 -29.22
N THR A 25 17.93 -7.87 -28.00
CA THR A 25 18.84 -7.93 -26.84
C THR A 25 19.40 -9.33 -26.62
N ASN A 26 18.69 -10.36 -27.10
CA ASN A 26 19.03 -11.77 -26.92
C ASN A 26 19.76 -12.38 -28.12
N GLY A 27 19.73 -11.73 -29.31
CA GLY A 27 20.40 -12.17 -30.54
C GLY A 27 19.64 -13.25 -31.34
N ASP A 28 18.32 -13.36 -31.14
CA ASP A 28 17.48 -14.34 -31.84
C ASP A 28 16.92 -13.83 -33.18
N GLY A 29 17.15 -12.55 -33.48
CA GLY A 29 16.71 -11.88 -34.69
C GLY A 29 15.33 -11.27 -34.61
N LYS A 30 14.74 -11.19 -33.42
CA LYS A 30 13.47 -10.50 -33.13
C LYS A 30 13.69 -9.36 -32.16
N PRO A 31 12.93 -8.26 -32.28
CA PRO A 31 13.02 -7.17 -31.32
C PRO A 31 12.44 -7.56 -29.96
N ASP A 32 13.21 -7.36 -28.88
CA ASP A 32 12.77 -7.50 -27.49
C ASP A 32 12.37 -6.15 -26.88
N VAL A 33 12.88 -5.04 -27.47
CA VAL A 33 12.52 -3.69 -27.05
C VAL A 33 12.10 -2.88 -28.26
N VAL A 34 10.95 -2.23 -28.16
CA VAL A 34 10.43 -1.30 -29.17
C VAL A 34 10.22 0.07 -28.55
N LYS A 35 10.79 1.10 -29.18
CA LYS A 35 10.58 2.50 -28.81
C LYS A 35 9.90 3.26 -29.94
N LEU A 36 8.83 3.97 -29.62
CA LEU A 36 8.07 4.80 -30.53
C LEU A 36 8.29 6.27 -30.19
N TYR A 37 8.57 7.09 -31.20
CA TYR A 37 8.88 8.50 -31.07
C TYR A 37 7.87 9.34 -31.83
N SER A 38 7.62 10.56 -31.34
CA SER A 38 6.84 11.60 -32.01
C SER A 38 7.59 12.91 -31.94
N GLY A 39 7.91 13.50 -33.12
CA GLY A 39 8.71 14.72 -33.20
C GLY A 39 10.13 14.62 -32.65
N GLY A 40 10.65 13.39 -32.47
CA GLY A 40 11.95 13.09 -31.92
C GLY A 40 11.97 12.86 -30.40
N GLU A 41 10.80 12.95 -29.76
CA GLU A 41 10.63 12.61 -28.33
C GLU A 41 10.01 11.22 -28.19
N ILE A 42 10.48 10.44 -27.22
CA ILE A 42 9.90 9.12 -26.91
C ILE A 42 8.46 9.29 -26.41
N GLY A 43 7.54 8.51 -26.97
CA GLY A 43 6.15 8.47 -26.57
C GLY A 43 5.73 7.14 -25.95
N ARG A 44 6.40 6.03 -26.34
CA ARG A 44 6.09 4.68 -25.84
C ARG A 44 7.31 3.79 -25.93
N GLU A 45 7.45 2.90 -24.95
CA GLU A 45 8.41 1.81 -24.92
C GLU A 45 7.69 0.51 -24.57
N GLU A 46 8.03 -0.57 -25.26
CA GLU A 46 7.53 -1.92 -25.06
C GLU A 46 8.72 -2.86 -24.87
N GLN A 47 8.67 -3.78 -23.90
CA GLN A 47 9.74 -4.72 -23.62
C GLN A 47 9.19 -6.14 -23.46
N ASP A 48 9.74 -7.06 -24.25
CA ASP A 48 9.62 -8.52 -24.09
C ASP A 48 10.79 -8.98 -23.20
N ARG A 49 10.49 -9.29 -21.95
CA ARG A 49 11.50 -9.55 -20.92
C ARG A 49 11.88 -11.01 -20.79
N ASP A 50 10.97 -11.89 -21.16
CA ASP A 50 11.17 -13.34 -21.11
C ASP A 50 11.41 -13.98 -22.49
N TRP A 51 11.39 -13.12 -23.55
CA TRP A 51 11.66 -13.48 -24.94
C TRP A 51 10.64 -14.47 -25.54
N ASN A 52 9.41 -14.40 -25.09
CA ASN A 52 8.32 -15.24 -25.57
C ASN A 52 7.64 -14.68 -26.84
N GLY A 53 7.91 -13.44 -27.19
CA GLY A 53 7.35 -12.69 -28.32
C GLY A 53 6.15 -11.83 -27.95
N SER A 54 5.82 -11.75 -26.64
CA SER A 54 4.87 -10.79 -26.07
C SER A 54 5.62 -9.66 -25.36
N TYR A 55 5.02 -8.49 -25.21
CA TYR A 55 5.63 -7.38 -24.48
C TYR A 55 4.97 -7.25 -23.12
N GLU A 56 5.66 -7.72 -22.06
CA GLU A 56 5.15 -7.71 -20.68
C GLU A 56 5.25 -6.34 -20.02
N LEU A 57 6.17 -5.48 -20.47
CA LEU A 57 6.27 -4.12 -19.94
C LEU A 57 5.97 -3.10 -21.02
N ILE A 58 5.05 -2.20 -20.71
CA ILE A 58 4.70 -1.06 -21.56
C ILE A 58 4.85 0.22 -20.75
N VAL A 59 5.60 1.20 -21.28
CA VAL A 59 5.76 2.52 -20.68
C VAL A 59 5.32 3.59 -21.68
N SER A 60 4.40 4.44 -21.28
CA SER A 60 4.00 5.63 -22.03
C SER A 60 4.68 6.88 -21.46
N TYR A 61 5.05 7.79 -22.31
CA TYR A 61 5.78 9.01 -21.97
C TYR A 61 4.99 10.26 -22.37
N ASP A 62 5.11 11.31 -21.58
CA ASP A 62 4.64 12.65 -21.88
C ASP A 62 5.82 13.64 -21.76
N ALA A 63 6.09 14.39 -22.82
CA ALA A 63 7.24 15.30 -22.92
C ALA A 63 8.57 14.63 -22.50
N GLY A 64 8.80 13.36 -22.94
CA GLY A 64 9.99 12.59 -22.66
C GLY A 64 10.14 12.05 -21.22
N LYS A 65 9.10 12.22 -20.39
CA LYS A 65 9.04 11.68 -19.03
C LYS A 65 8.02 10.54 -18.94
N PRO A 66 8.25 9.50 -18.14
CA PRO A 66 7.24 8.48 -17.89
C PRO A 66 5.93 9.13 -17.40
N ALA A 67 4.80 8.68 -17.96
CA ALA A 67 3.45 9.11 -17.60
C ALA A 67 2.62 7.95 -17.08
N HIS A 68 2.79 6.75 -17.66
CA HIS A 68 2.06 5.54 -17.30
C HIS A 68 2.91 4.32 -17.61
N SER A 69 2.82 3.26 -16.79
CA SER A 69 3.48 1.99 -17.02
C SER A 69 2.57 0.84 -16.64
N GLU A 70 2.56 -0.21 -17.47
CA GLU A 70 1.86 -1.47 -17.24
C GLU A 70 2.86 -2.62 -17.33
N ALA A 71 2.75 -3.60 -16.43
CA ALA A 71 3.51 -4.83 -16.49
C ALA A 71 2.60 -6.03 -16.25
N ASP A 72 2.64 -6.99 -17.20
CA ASP A 72 2.09 -8.33 -17.12
C ASP A 72 3.21 -9.22 -16.59
N THR A 73 3.09 -9.81 -15.43
CA THR A 73 4.15 -10.56 -14.77
C THR A 73 3.97 -12.07 -14.85
N ASP A 74 2.75 -12.52 -15.15
CA ASP A 74 2.42 -13.94 -15.29
C ASP A 74 2.18 -14.38 -16.75
N GLY A 75 2.08 -13.41 -17.69
CA GLY A 75 1.93 -13.66 -19.12
C GLY A 75 0.49 -14.01 -19.55
N ASP A 76 -0.51 -13.65 -18.77
CA ASP A 76 -1.93 -13.91 -19.09
C ASP A 76 -2.52 -12.88 -20.06
N GLY A 77 -1.80 -11.79 -20.35
CA GLY A 77 -2.18 -10.69 -21.23
C GLY A 77 -2.91 -9.56 -20.53
N ARG A 78 -2.94 -9.56 -19.18
CA ARG A 78 -3.45 -8.48 -18.34
C ARG A 78 -2.32 -7.88 -17.51
N PRO A 79 -2.31 -6.57 -17.26
CA PRO A 79 -1.30 -6.01 -16.39
C PRO A 79 -1.58 -6.34 -14.91
N ASP A 80 -0.57 -6.91 -14.24
CA ASP A 80 -0.57 -7.15 -12.79
C ASP A 80 -0.06 -5.94 -12.02
N VAL A 81 0.78 -5.12 -12.66
CA VAL A 81 1.31 -3.90 -12.05
C VAL A 81 1.02 -2.71 -12.96
N VAL A 82 0.34 -1.71 -12.41
CA VAL A 82 0.09 -0.44 -13.12
C VAL A 82 0.65 0.72 -12.30
N ILE A 83 1.42 1.59 -12.94
CA ILE A 83 2.05 2.74 -12.29
C ILE A 83 1.67 4.02 -13.05
N GLU A 84 1.15 4.99 -12.30
CA GLU A 84 0.90 6.34 -12.80
C GLU A 84 2.00 7.30 -12.36
N PHE A 85 2.38 8.19 -13.28
CA PHE A 85 3.38 9.21 -13.01
C PHE A 85 2.79 10.61 -13.30
N ARG A 86 3.31 11.59 -12.59
CA ARG A 86 3.09 13.01 -12.87
C ARG A 86 4.43 13.70 -12.95
N ASP A 87 4.73 14.32 -14.09
CA ASP A 87 6.05 14.94 -14.35
C ASP A 87 7.23 13.97 -14.21
N GLY A 88 7.01 12.66 -14.42
CA GLY A 88 8.00 11.61 -14.25
C GLY A 88 8.19 11.12 -12.80
N ILE A 89 7.40 11.63 -11.85
CA ILE A 89 7.40 11.18 -10.46
C ILE A 89 6.21 10.23 -10.27
N LYS A 90 6.47 9.06 -9.67
CA LYS A 90 5.43 8.07 -9.35
C LYS A 90 4.42 8.69 -8.39
N VAL A 91 3.11 8.59 -8.71
CA VAL A 91 2.00 9.10 -7.88
C VAL A 91 1.09 7.99 -7.39
N SER A 92 0.94 6.90 -8.14
CA SER A 92 0.22 5.70 -7.69
C SER A 92 0.80 4.43 -8.31
N GLN A 93 0.59 3.32 -7.64
CA GLN A 93 0.87 1.97 -8.12
C GLN A 93 -0.25 1.05 -7.65
N SER A 94 -0.80 0.24 -8.55
CA SER A 94 -1.65 -0.90 -8.23
C SER A 94 -0.94 -2.19 -8.56
N GLU A 95 -1.17 -3.21 -7.73
CA GLU A 95 -0.56 -4.54 -7.87
C GLU A 95 -1.65 -5.60 -7.67
N ASP A 96 -1.79 -6.50 -8.64
CA ASP A 96 -2.55 -7.74 -8.57
C ASP A 96 -1.54 -8.86 -8.29
N THR A 97 -1.42 -9.27 -7.04
CA THR A 97 -0.38 -10.20 -6.60
C THR A 97 -0.84 -11.66 -6.64
N ASN A 98 -2.17 -11.86 -6.69
CA ASN A 98 -2.78 -13.18 -6.77
C ASN A 98 -3.22 -13.55 -8.20
N HIS A 99 -3.10 -12.60 -9.15
CA HIS A 99 -3.44 -12.74 -10.58
C HIS A 99 -4.91 -13.10 -10.84
N ASP A 100 -5.84 -12.56 -10.02
CA ASP A 100 -7.28 -12.78 -10.21
C ASP A 100 -7.95 -11.71 -11.08
N GLY A 101 -7.19 -10.71 -11.52
CA GLY A 101 -7.61 -9.58 -12.34
C GLY A 101 -8.13 -8.40 -11.54
N LYS A 102 -7.90 -8.39 -10.22
CA LYS A 102 -8.20 -7.26 -9.33
C LYS A 102 -6.96 -6.83 -8.56
N PRO A 103 -6.75 -5.55 -8.31
CA PRO A 103 -5.65 -5.11 -7.47
C PRO A 103 -5.79 -5.58 -6.02
N ASP A 104 -4.75 -6.24 -5.49
CA ASP A 104 -4.62 -6.57 -4.06
C ASP A 104 -3.98 -5.45 -3.26
N VAL A 105 -3.16 -4.61 -3.93
CA VAL A 105 -2.47 -3.50 -3.28
C VAL A 105 -2.58 -2.23 -4.13
N LEU A 106 -2.95 -1.13 -3.48
CA LEU A 106 -2.92 0.21 -4.07
C LEU A 106 -2.04 1.12 -3.23
N THR A 107 -0.94 1.62 -3.81
CA THR A 107 0.00 2.53 -3.13
C THR A 107 -0.08 3.93 -3.74
N SER A 108 -0.23 4.96 -2.89
CA SER A 108 -0.13 6.36 -3.25
C SER A 108 1.21 6.94 -2.81
N PHE A 109 1.77 7.81 -3.62
CA PHE A 109 3.09 8.41 -3.40
C PHE A 109 3.00 9.92 -3.22
N GLY A 110 3.87 10.46 -2.38
CA GLY A 110 4.03 11.89 -2.17
C GLY A 110 4.79 12.59 -3.30
N PRO A 111 4.92 13.93 -3.22
CA PRO A 111 5.60 14.72 -4.25
C PRO A 111 7.08 14.38 -4.45
N ASP A 112 7.70 13.74 -3.46
CA ASP A 112 9.09 13.26 -3.49
C ASP A 112 9.22 11.83 -4.02
N GLY A 113 8.10 11.20 -4.40
CA GLY A 113 8.05 9.81 -4.86
C GLY A 113 8.12 8.77 -3.72
N SER A 114 8.05 9.20 -2.46
CA SER A 114 7.97 8.28 -1.32
C SER A 114 6.53 7.79 -1.10
N PRO A 115 6.31 6.53 -0.71
CA PRO A 115 4.97 6.03 -0.41
C PRO A 115 4.41 6.73 0.85
N VAL A 116 3.15 7.18 0.77
CA VAL A 116 2.45 7.88 1.87
C VAL A 116 1.22 7.13 2.36
N ARG A 117 0.63 6.29 1.50
CA ARG A 117 -0.54 5.49 1.82
C ARG A 117 -0.53 4.20 1.00
N SER A 118 -0.88 3.09 1.64
CA SER A 118 -1.12 1.82 0.97
C SER A 118 -2.45 1.25 1.42
N GLU A 119 -3.22 0.70 0.50
CA GLU A 119 -4.45 -0.04 0.73
C GLU A 119 -4.21 -1.47 0.29
N ALA A 120 -4.68 -2.43 1.05
CA ALA A 120 -4.46 -3.85 0.74
C ALA A 120 -5.72 -4.67 0.99
N ASP A 121 -5.97 -5.61 0.08
CA ASP A 121 -6.83 -6.77 0.27
C ASP A 121 -6.01 -7.82 1.00
N THR A 122 -6.33 -8.08 2.27
CA THR A 122 -5.54 -8.99 3.11
C THR A 122 -6.20 -10.36 3.26
N ASP A 123 -7.44 -10.53 2.81
CA ASP A 123 -8.16 -11.80 2.87
C ASP A 123 -8.53 -12.38 1.49
N GLY A 124 -8.27 -11.64 0.40
CA GLY A 124 -8.46 -12.09 -0.97
C GLY A 124 -9.91 -12.04 -1.45
N ASP A 125 -10.75 -11.21 -0.84
CA ASP A 125 -12.17 -11.08 -1.26
C ASP A 125 -12.37 -10.05 -2.38
N GLY A 126 -11.32 -9.32 -2.75
CA GLY A 126 -11.29 -8.29 -3.79
C GLY A 126 -11.68 -6.91 -3.27
N ARG A 127 -11.64 -6.68 -1.94
CA ARG A 127 -11.80 -5.37 -1.30
C ARG A 127 -10.50 -4.96 -0.59
N LEU A 128 -10.14 -3.69 -0.66
CA LEU A 128 -8.96 -3.14 0.00
C LEU A 128 -9.33 -2.69 1.41
N GLU A 129 -9.51 -3.64 2.36
CA GLU A 129 -10.01 -3.38 3.70
C GLU A 129 -8.94 -2.87 4.68
N THR A 130 -7.66 -3.02 4.36
CA THR A 130 -6.56 -2.56 5.22
C THR A 130 -5.87 -1.33 4.62
N VAL A 131 -5.84 -0.24 5.37
CA VAL A 131 -5.19 1.01 4.98
C VAL A 131 -4.00 1.28 5.89
N SER A 132 -2.82 1.48 5.30
CA SER A 132 -1.59 1.90 5.99
C SER A 132 -1.22 3.31 5.59
N PHE A 133 -0.92 4.16 6.57
CA PHE A 133 -0.37 5.50 6.38
C PHE A 133 1.11 5.47 6.75
N LEU A 134 1.94 5.96 5.83
CA LEU A 134 3.39 5.92 5.95
C LEU A 134 3.96 7.33 6.18
N GLU A 135 4.93 7.41 7.08
CA GLU A 135 5.73 8.61 7.31
C GLU A 135 7.21 8.24 7.20
N LYS A 136 7.93 8.92 6.31
CA LYS A 136 9.37 8.67 6.06
C LYS A 136 9.67 7.20 5.72
N GLY A 137 8.76 6.53 5.00
CA GLY A 137 8.92 5.16 4.57
C GLY A 137 8.58 4.08 5.62
N ALA A 138 8.14 4.46 6.81
CA ALA A 138 7.67 3.55 7.85
C ALA A 138 6.16 3.70 8.07
N VAL A 139 5.49 2.60 8.43
CA VAL A 139 4.07 2.66 8.80
C VAL A 139 3.92 3.42 10.12
N ALA A 140 3.18 4.52 10.09
CA ALA A 140 2.85 5.32 11.26
C ALA A 140 1.48 4.94 11.84
N ARG A 141 0.53 4.54 10.99
CA ARG A 141 -0.82 4.16 11.39
C ARG A 141 -1.40 3.15 10.42
N THR A 142 -2.19 2.21 10.93
CA THR A 142 -3.09 1.36 10.12
C THR A 142 -4.55 1.56 10.52
N ALA A 143 -5.44 1.27 9.58
CA ALA A 143 -6.88 1.18 9.79
C ALA A 143 -7.39 -0.05 9.02
N LYS A 144 -8.25 -0.86 9.66
CA LYS A 144 -8.81 -2.07 9.04
C LYS A 144 -10.32 -2.13 9.25
N ASP A 145 -11.04 -2.37 8.16
CA ASP A 145 -12.47 -2.62 8.07
C ASP A 145 -12.68 -4.14 7.96
N PHE A 146 -13.25 -4.77 8.97
CA PHE A 146 -13.45 -6.22 9.01
C PHE A 146 -14.83 -6.65 8.51
N ASP A 147 -15.86 -5.82 8.70
CA ASP A 147 -17.23 -6.17 8.32
C ASP A 147 -17.61 -5.66 6.93
N GLY A 148 -16.79 -4.76 6.35
CA GLY A 148 -16.95 -4.23 5.01
C GLY A 148 -18.03 -3.16 4.88
N ASP A 149 -18.35 -2.47 5.97
CA ASP A 149 -19.31 -1.37 5.96
C ASP A 149 -18.72 -0.05 5.45
N GLY A 150 -17.40 -0.01 5.22
CA GLY A 150 -16.65 1.14 4.74
C GLY A 150 -16.11 2.01 5.86
N LYS A 151 -16.25 1.60 7.12
CA LYS A 151 -15.61 2.22 8.28
C LYS A 151 -14.58 1.26 8.85
N ALA A 152 -13.51 1.80 9.40
CA ALA A 152 -12.50 0.96 10.03
C ALA A 152 -12.91 0.59 11.46
N ASP A 153 -12.80 -0.71 11.79
CA ASP A 153 -13.10 -1.29 13.10
C ASP A 153 -11.86 -1.33 13.99
N VAL A 154 -10.67 -1.37 13.38
CA VAL A 154 -9.42 -1.38 14.13
C VAL A 154 -8.48 -0.30 13.60
N PHE A 155 -7.95 0.49 14.53
CA PHE A 155 -6.89 1.45 14.27
C PHE A 155 -5.67 1.12 15.13
N ALA A 156 -4.47 1.18 14.54
CA ALA A 156 -3.22 1.03 15.26
C ALA A 156 -2.24 2.13 14.89
N TRP A 157 -1.54 2.69 15.89
CA TRP A 157 -0.48 3.69 15.73
C TRP A 157 0.85 3.08 16.14
N PHE A 158 1.89 3.42 15.41
CA PHE A 158 3.20 2.81 15.53
C PHE A 158 4.29 3.84 15.87
N GLU A 159 5.25 3.42 16.68
CA GLU A 159 6.56 4.07 16.83
C GLU A 159 7.62 3.03 16.46
N GLY A 160 8.21 3.17 15.27
CA GLY A 160 8.98 2.09 14.65
C GLY A 160 8.11 0.86 14.43
N ASP A 161 8.55 -0.31 14.90
CA ASP A 161 7.81 -1.57 14.76
C ASP A 161 6.87 -1.87 15.96
N LYS A 162 6.68 -0.91 16.86
CA LYS A 162 5.86 -1.11 18.07
C LYS A 162 4.53 -0.39 17.94
N VAL A 163 3.45 -1.11 18.21
CA VAL A 163 2.14 -0.50 18.43
C VAL A 163 2.17 0.26 19.75
N VAL A 164 1.90 1.57 19.69
CA VAL A 164 1.84 2.47 20.86
C VAL A 164 0.42 2.84 21.25
N ARG A 165 -0.54 2.70 20.33
CA ARG A 165 -1.97 2.89 20.56
C ARG A 165 -2.75 1.97 19.63
N GLN A 166 -3.84 1.43 20.11
CA GLN A 166 -4.83 0.68 19.33
C GLN A 166 -6.23 1.08 19.77
N GLU A 167 -7.16 1.13 18.83
CA GLU A 167 -8.59 1.35 19.06
C GLU A 167 -9.35 0.28 18.28
N GLU A 168 -10.43 -0.23 18.89
CA GLU A 168 -11.23 -1.31 18.32
C GLU A 168 -12.72 -1.01 18.53
N ASP A 169 -13.50 -1.11 17.46
CA ASP A 169 -14.94 -1.28 17.46
C ASP A 169 -15.21 -2.80 17.39
N THR A 170 -15.58 -3.38 18.51
CA THR A 170 -15.70 -4.84 18.62
C THR A 170 -17.10 -5.37 18.32
N ASN A 171 -18.08 -4.48 18.27
CA ASN A 171 -19.48 -4.80 17.99
C ASN A 171 -19.96 -4.31 16.60
N PHE A 172 -19.06 -3.60 15.86
CA PHE A 172 -19.28 -3.10 14.50
C PHE A 172 -20.44 -2.08 14.40
N ASP A 173 -20.64 -1.27 15.42
CA ASP A 173 -21.66 -0.22 15.41
C ASP A 173 -21.14 1.15 14.94
N GLY A 174 -19.85 1.25 14.69
CA GLY A 174 -19.13 2.44 14.24
C GLY A 174 -18.63 3.30 15.41
N VAL A 175 -18.67 2.77 16.65
CA VAL A 175 -18.16 3.42 17.86
C VAL A 175 -17.05 2.56 18.47
N VAL A 176 -15.95 3.19 18.86
CA VAL A 176 -14.81 2.46 19.47
C VAL A 176 -15.16 2.00 20.88
N ASP A 177 -15.18 0.67 21.10
CA ASP A 177 -15.46 0.03 22.39
C ASP A 177 -14.21 -0.16 23.23
N ARG A 178 -13.04 -0.29 22.62
CA ARG A 178 -11.79 -0.57 23.31
C ARG A 178 -10.67 0.33 22.84
N ARG A 179 -9.84 0.73 23.80
CA ARG A 179 -8.60 1.45 23.52
C ARG A 179 -7.47 0.86 24.32
N SER A 180 -6.29 0.78 23.72
CA SER A 180 -5.06 0.47 24.44
C SER A 180 -3.97 1.47 24.05
N SER A 181 -3.15 1.86 25.01
CA SER A 181 -2.06 2.79 24.79
C SER A 181 -0.85 2.43 25.65
N ALA A 182 0.35 2.67 25.11
CA ALA A 182 1.59 2.54 25.87
C ALA A 182 1.62 3.59 26.97
N GLY A 183 1.87 3.13 28.18
CA GLY A 183 2.09 3.98 29.36
C GLY A 183 3.58 4.23 29.60
N THR A 184 3.87 4.85 30.76
CA THR A 184 5.24 5.11 31.17
C THR A 184 5.93 3.83 31.63
N SER A 185 7.25 3.72 31.42
CA SER A 185 8.10 2.61 31.91
C SER A 185 7.67 1.22 31.43
N GLY A 186 7.07 1.13 30.21
CA GLY A 186 6.62 -0.13 29.64
C GLY A 186 5.27 -0.64 30.17
N SER A 187 4.56 0.17 30.93
CA SER A 187 3.16 -0.13 31.29
C SER A 187 2.23 0.08 30.08
N GLN A 188 1.00 -0.42 30.21
CA GLN A 188 -0.05 -0.24 29.22
C GLN A 188 -1.33 0.21 29.94
N VAL A 189 -2.08 1.11 29.31
CA VAL A 189 -3.43 1.49 29.73
C VAL A 189 -4.40 0.87 28.74
N GLN A 190 -5.44 0.21 29.27
CA GLN A 190 -6.55 -0.34 28.50
C GLN A 190 -7.85 0.28 29.01
N GLU A 191 -8.70 0.64 28.08
CA GLU A 191 -9.99 1.27 28.33
C GLU A 191 -11.07 0.49 27.56
N ALA A 192 -12.23 0.30 28.16
CA ALA A 192 -13.34 -0.37 27.51
C ALA A 192 -14.68 0.29 27.85
N ASP A 193 -15.55 0.33 26.86
CA ASP A 193 -16.99 0.49 27.00
C ASP A 193 -17.58 -0.92 27.11
N SER A 194 -18.01 -1.32 28.29
CA SER A 194 -18.49 -2.68 28.54
C SER A 194 -19.99 -2.84 28.32
N ASN A 195 -20.73 -1.73 28.28
CA ASN A 195 -22.17 -1.74 28.09
C ASN A 195 -22.63 -1.31 26.69
N GLY A 196 -21.69 -0.80 25.82
CA GLY A 196 -21.98 -0.39 24.46
C GLY A 196 -22.76 0.92 24.33
N ASP A 197 -22.64 1.82 25.30
CA ASP A 197 -23.33 3.11 25.25
C ASP A 197 -22.50 4.24 24.61
N GLY A 198 -21.29 3.92 24.15
CA GLY A 198 -20.33 4.84 23.52
C GLY A 198 -19.44 5.57 24.53
N ARG A 199 -19.46 5.18 25.83
CA ARG A 199 -18.63 5.76 26.87
C ARG A 199 -17.78 4.70 27.53
N ILE A 200 -16.53 5.06 27.82
CA ILE A 200 -15.63 4.17 28.57
C ILE A 200 -16.08 4.06 30.00
N ASP A 201 -16.25 2.83 30.50
CA ASP A 201 -16.67 2.50 31.86
C ASP A 201 -15.66 1.62 32.63
N THR A 202 -14.65 1.09 31.94
CA THR A 202 -13.61 0.26 32.53
C THR A 202 -12.23 0.74 32.13
N TRP A 203 -11.32 0.88 33.10
CA TRP A 203 -9.91 1.24 32.90
C TRP A 203 -9.00 0.25 33.59
N LEU A 204 -8.02 -0.31 32.87
CA LEU A 204 -6.99 -1.18 33.40
C LEU A 204 -5.61 -0.55 33.21
N THR A 205 -4.76 -0.63 34.22
CA THR A 205 -3.33 -0.36 34.07
C THR A 205 -2.60 -1.67 34.25
N VAL A 206 -1.76 -1.99 33.25
CA VAL A 206 -0.97 -3.24 33.19
C VAL A 206 0.49 -2.84 33.25
N ASP A 207 1.27 -3.53 34.09
CA ASP A 207 2.72 -3.30 34.22
C ASP A 207 3.51 -3.87 33.01
N ALA A 208 4.81 -3.63 32.99
CA ALA A 208 5.71 -4.16 31.94
C ALA A 208 5.79 -5.72 31.94
N GLY A 209 5.39 -6.38 33.01
CA GLY A 209 5.29 -7.83 33.12
C GLY A 209 3.98 -8.43 32.63
N GLY A 210 3.01 -7.58 32.26
CA GLY A 210 1.67 -8.02 31.84
C GLY A 210 0.68 -8.21 32.99
N ASN A 211 1.01 -7.78 34.23
CA ASN A 211 0.11 -7.91 35.39
C ASN A 211 -0.77 -6.66 35.51
N VAL A 212 -2.04 -6.85 35.79
CA VAL A 212 -2.95 -5.76 36.13
C VAL A 212 -2.56 -5.20 37.51
N VAL A 213 -2.17 -3.91 37.55
CA VAL A 213 -1.78 -3.22 38.78
C VAL A 213 -2.86 -2.28 39.29
N GLN A 214 -3.76 -1.83 38.41
CA GLN A 214 -4.91 -1.03 38.78
C GLN A 214 -6.11 -1.35 37.88
N ARG A 215 -7.30 -1.39 38.49
CA ARG A 215 -8.60 -1.44 37.80
C ARG A 215 -9.50 -0.36 38.35
N ARG A 216 -10.17 0.38 37.44
CA ARG A 216 -11.24 1.34 37.78
C ARG A 216 -12.48 0.96 37.00
N GLU A 217 -13.64 1.14 37.61
CA GLU A 217 -14.95 0.87 37.02
C GLU A 217 -15.92 2.02 37.37
N ASP A 218 -16.66 2.44 36.36
CA ASP A 218 -17.85 3.29 36.47
C ASP A 218 -19.08 2.37 36.43
N LYS A 219 -19.74 2.15 37.55
CA LYS A 219 -20.84 1.17 37.67
C LYS A 219 -22.20 1.77 37.44
N ASP A 220 -22.32 3.06 37.64
CA ASP A 220 -23.59 3.78 37.43
C ASP A 220 -23.62 4.53 36.08
N PHE A 221 -22.50 4.42 35.30
CA PHE A 221 -22.36 4.97 33.96
C PHE A 221 -22.55 6.50 33.89
N ASP A 222 -22.14 7.20 34.94
CA ASP A 222 -22.22 8.66 35.00
C ASP A 222 -20.99 9.34 34.33
N GLY A 223 -19.99 8.56 33.94
CA GLY A 223 -18.74 9.01 33.32
C GLY A 223 -17.59 9.18 34.31
N SER A 224 -17.79 8.79 35.59
CA SER A 224 -16.78 8.87 36.63
C SER A 224 -16.58 7.52 37.32
N PRO A 225 -15.34 7.06 37.56
CA PRO A 225 -15.11 5.78 38.23
C PRO A 225 -15.63 5.75 39.65
N ASP A 226 -16.55 4.83 39.97
CA ASP A 226 -17.05 4.55 41.32
C ASP A 226 -16.11 3.68 42.12
N VAL A 227 -15.40 2.78 41.44
CA VAL A 227 -14.54 1.76 42.05
C VAL A 227 -13.13 1.89 41.53
N THR A 228 -12.19 1.91 42.47
CA THR A 228 -10.74 1.79 42.15
C THR A 228 -10.13 0.69 43.01
N ILE A 229 -9.56 -0.29 42.32
CA ILE A 229 -8.83 -1.42 42.93
C ILE A 229 -7.37 -1.29 42.52
N SER A 230 -6.47 -1.16 43.50
CA SER A 230 -5.02 -1.23 43.28
C SER A 230 -4.54 -2.59 43.72
N LEU A 231 -3.97 -3.33 42.77
CA LEU A 231 -3.38 -4.63 42.98
C LEU A 231 -1.87 -4.41 43.25
N ARG A 232 -1.43 -4.72 44.47
CA ARG A 232 0.00 -4.69 44.83
C ARG A 232 0.46 -6.12 45.01
N ASP A 233 1.64 -6.41 44.49
CA ASP A 233 2.39 -7.61 44.83
C ASP A 233 2.79 -7.63 46.30
#